data_813af75475e69a80f7d6321afd4568f4
#
_entry.id   813af75475e69a80f7d6321afd4568f4
#
_cell.length_a   1.000
_cell.length_b   1.000
_cell.length_c   1.000
_cell.angle_alpha   90.00
_cell.angle_beta   90.00
_cell.angle_gamma   90.00
#
_symmetry.space_group_name_H-M   'P 1'
#
loop_
_entity.id
_entity.type
_entity.pdbx_description
1 polymer ?
#
loop_
_entity_poly.entity_id
_entity_poly.type
_entity_poly.pdbx_seq_one_letter_code
_entity_poly.pdbx_strand_id
1 'polypeptide(L)'
;YGGIVEAAYLNSGVTVELICDGKHIPRDILRLALKIKGVNSVAAITDAMRLSGTDMRQGKLGSLANGTDVIADDGVAKLPDMSSFAGSVATMDRCLKVLCLDYGISLTDASVMLSGTPARLLRLGSTKGRIQNGMDADMVLVNREMAVTGVISNGKAVK
;
A
#
# COMPACT_ATOMS: atom_id res chain seq x y z
N TYR A 1 14.71 16.51 21.12
CA TYR A 1 15.29 15.38 20.39
C TYR A 1 14.30 14.94 19.30
N GLY A 2 14.80 14.57 18.10
CA GLY A 2 14.00 13.99 17.05
C GLY A 2 13.42 12.63 17.47
N GLY A 3 12.22 12.29 16.94
CA GLY A 3 11.58 11.02 17.18
C GLY A 3 11.99 9.93 16.17
N ILE A 4 11.24 8.83 16.15
CA ILE A 4 11.49 7.69 15.26
C ILE A 4 11.30 8.05 13.78
N VAL A 5 10.40 8.98 13.47
CA VAL A 5 10.13 9.42 12.08
C VAL A 5 11.36 10.13 11.52
N GLU A 6 11.92 11.10 12.26
CA GLU A 6 13.12 11.82 11.86
C GLU A 6 14.32 10.87 11.75
N ALA A 7 14.47 9.96 12.69
CA ALA A 7 15.53 8.95 12.64
C ALA A 7 15.41 8.04 11.40
N ALA A 8 14.20 7.58 11.06
CA ALA A 8 13.95 6.78 9.88
C ALA A 8 14.23 7.56 8.58
N TYR A 9 13.88 8.84 8.53
CA TYR A 9 14.13 9.68 7.36
C TYR A 9 15.61 10.01 7.16
N LEU A 10 16.33 10.28 8.24
CA LEU A 10 17.77 10.63 8.19
C LEU A 10 18.66 9.41 7.93
N ASN A 11 18.19 8.21 8.24
CA ASN A 11 18.97 6.99 8.02
C ASN A 11 18.69 6.42 6.61
N SER A 12 19.66 6.54 5.71
CA SER A 12 19.55 6.04 4.33
C SER A 12 19.40 4.52 4.22
N GLY A 13 19.82 3.76 5.21
CA GLY A 13 19.69 2.30 5.25
C GLY A 13 18.29 1.80 5.63
N VAL A 14 17.42 2.69 6.10
CA VAL A 14 16.04 2.34 6.49
C VAL A 14 15.10 2.55 5.32
N THR A 15 14.27 1.57 4.99
CA THR A 15 13.10 1.72 4.13
C THR A 15 11.88 2.01 5.01
N VAL A 16 11.05 2.96 4.59
CA VAL A 16 9.82 3.32 5.31
C VAL A 16 8.60 2.72 4.61
N GLU A 17 7.62 2.29 5.40
CA GLU A 17 6.31 1.88 4.91
C GLU A 17 5.33 3.03 5.07
N LEU A 18 4.53 3.31 4.03
CA LEU A 18 3.52 4.36 4.02
C LEU A 18 2.18 3.80 3.57
N ILE A 19 1.13 4.06 4.36
CA ILE A 19 -0.24 3.66 4.03
C ILE A 19 -0.77 4.61 2.96
N CYS A 20 -0.88 4.11 1.72
CA CYS A 20 -1.20 4.93 0.55
C CYS A 20 -2.67 4.85 0.13
N ASP A 21 -3.58 4.79 1.08
CA ASP A 21 -5.02 4.67 0.87
C ASP A 21 -5.75 6.01 0.60
N GLY A 22 -5.03 7.13 0.69
CA GLY A 22 -5.58 8.48 0.52
C GLY A 22 -6.26 9.04 1.78
N LYS A 23 -6.13 8.36 2.93
CA LYS A 23 -6.75 8.75 4.20
C LYS A 23 -5.72 8.89 5.33
N HIS A 24 -4.78 7.95 5.44
CA HIS A 24 -3.78 7.95 6.51
C HIS A 24 -2.64 8.95 6.26
N ILE A 25 -2.13 9.00 5.04
CA ILE A 25 -0.99 9.86 4.69
C ILE A 25 -1.44 10.95 3.71
N PRO A 26 -1.42 12.23 4.10
CA PRO A 26 -1.66 13.34 3.20
C PRO A 26 -0.64 13.37 2.04
N ARG A 27 -1.08 13.86 0.87
CA ARG A 27 -0.26 13.97 -0.33
C ARG A 27 1.10 14.64 -0.08
N ASP A 28 1.11 15.75 0.66
CA ASP A 28 2.34 16.51 0.88
C ASP A 28 3.33 15.77 1.81
N ILE A 29 2.83 14.97 2.75
CA ILE A 29 3.67 14.11 3.60
C ILE A 29 4.27 12.99 2.76
N LEU A 30 3.52 12.37 1.85
CA LEU A 30 4.06 11.40 0.90
C LEU A 30 5.16 12.03 0.04
N ARG A 31 4.92 13.23 -0.52
CA ARG A 31 5.91 13.95 -1.33
C ARG A 31 7.17 14.29 -0.55
N LEU A 32 7.02 14.68 0.71
CA LEU A 32 8.16 14.92 1.61
C LEU A 32 8.97 13.63 1.82
N ALA A 33 8.30 12.52 2.13
CA ALA A 33 8.94 11.22 2.29
C ALA A 33 9.71 10.83 1.02
N LEU A 34 9.10 10.96 -0.16
CA LEU A 34 9.74 10.65 -1.44
C LEU A 34 10.93 11.58 -1.74
N LYS A 35 10.84 12.86 -1.37
CA LYS A 35 11.95 13.82 -1.54
C LYS A 35 13.16 13.45 -0.69
N ILE A 36 12.95 12.92 0.50
CA ILE A 36 14.02 12.55 1.44
C ILE A 36 14.56 11.15 1.13
N LYS A 37 13.68 10.19 0.93
CA LYS A 37 14.02 8.75 0.84
C LYS A 37 14.20 8.25 -0.61
N GLY A 38 13.53 8.88 -1.57
CA GLY A 38 13.40 8.35 -2.92
C GLY A 38 12.46 7.14 -3.00
N VAL A 39 11.97 6.85 -4.20
CA VAL A 39 10.99 5.77 -4.44
C VAL A 39 11.47 4.37 -4.03
N ASN A 40 12.78 4.13 -4.14
CA ASN A 40 13.38 2.84 -3.79
C ASN A 40 13.48 2.58 -2.28
N SER A 41 13.24 3.57 -1.44
CA SER A 41 13.26 3.44 0.02
C SER A 41 11.91 3.72 0.67
N VAL A 42 10.84 3.71 -0.13
CA VAL A 42 9.46 3.79 0.32
C VAL A 42 8.69 2.58 -0.18
N ALA A 43 8.11 1.80 0.72
CA ALA A 43 7.14 0.76 0.40
C ALA A 43 5.73 1.33 0.62
N ALA A 44 4.92 1.35 -0.44
CA ALA A 44 3.52 1.69 -0.32
C ALA A 44 2.73 0.46 0.11
N ILE A 45 1.99 0.58 1.20
CA ILE A 45 1.22 -0.50 1.81
C ILE A 45 -0.24 -0.10 1.96
N THR A 46 -1.09 -1.08 2.20
CA THR A 46 -2.50 -0.88 2.54
C THR A 46 -2.72 -0.77 4.04
N ASP A 47 -1.95 -1.49 4.85
CA ASP A 47 -2.24 -1.77 6.26
C ASP A 47 -3.69 -2.24 6.46
N ALA A 48 -4.15 -3.08 5.52
CA ALA A 48 -5.54 -3.47 5.41
C ALA A 48 -5.92 -4.47 6.51
N MET A 49 -7.02 -4.14 7.17
CA MET A 49 -7.65 -5.06 8.10
C MET A 49 -8.67 -5.96 7.39
N ARG A 50 -9.25 -6.95 8.09
CA ARG A 50 -10.13 -8.00 7.53
C ARG A 50 -11.37 -7.52 6.78
N LEU A 51 -11.79 -6.27 6.94
CA LEU A 51 -12.92 -5.70 6.20
C LEU A 51 -12.53 -5.25 4.79
N SER A 52 -11.24 -5.20 4.46
CA SER A 52 -10.77 -4.80 3.13
C SER A 52 -11.29 -5.76 2.06
N GLY A 53 -11.79 -5.19 0.95
CA GLY A 53 -12.32 -5.97 -0.17
C GLY A 53 -13.66 -6.68 0.11
N THR A 54 -14.34 -6.33 1.20
CA THR A 54 -15.67 -6.85 1.56
C THR A 54 -16.71 -5.73 1.61
N ASP A 55 -18.00 -6.10 1.56
CA ASP A 55 -19.13 -5.18 1.77
C ASP A 55 -19.49 -5.01 3.27
N MET A 56 -18.74 -5.65 4.16
CA MET A 56 -18.98 -5.59 5.59
C MET A 56 -18.63 -4.22 6.16
N ARG A 57 -19.53 -3.63 6.91
CA ARG A 57 -19.35 -2.34 7.58
C ARG A 57 -18.88 -2.45 9.03
N GLN A 58 -18.91 -3.64 9.61
CA GLN A 58 -18.51 -3.88 10.99
C GLN A 58 -17.67 -5.14 11.09
N GLY A 59 -16.73 -5.16 12.01
CA GLY A 59 -15.85 -6.30 12.24
C GLY A 59 -15.03 -6.13 13.50
N LYS A 60 -14.00 -6.96 13.61
CA LYS A 60 -13.07 -6.92 14.73
C LYS A 60 -11.64 -6.72 14.24
N LEU A 61 -10.92 -5.82 14.88
CA LEU A 61 -9.48 -5.72 14.78
C LEU A 61 -8.85 -6.75 15.72
N GLY A 62 -7.90 -7.53 15.20
CA GLY A 62 -7.28 -8.62 15.97
C GLY A 62 -8.12 -9.90 16.00
N SER A 63 -8.28 -10.51 17.16
CA SER A 63 -9.00 -11.77 17.33
C SER A 63 -10.50 -11.66 17.06
N LEU A 64 -11.10 -12.67 16.41
CA LEU A 64 -12.55 -12.72 16.19
C LEU A 64 -13.33 -12.86 17.50
N ALA A 65 -12.76 -13.53 18.50
CA ALA A 65 -13.42 -13.78 19.77
C ALA A 65 -13.41 -12.55 20.69
N ASN A 66 -12.27 -11.88 20.82
CA ASN A 66 -12.03 -10.84 21.79
C ASN A 66 -11.31 -9.61 21.24
N GLY A 67 -11.26 -9.44 19.92
CA GLY A 67 -10.70 -8.25 19.28
C GLY A 67 -11.59 -7.02 19.49
N THR A 68 -11.01 -5.86 19.20
CA THR A 68 -11.71 -4.57 19.28
C THR A 68 -12.72 -4.43 18.16
N ASP A 69 -13.96 -4.03 18.46
CA ASP A 69 -14.96 -3.73 17.45
C ASP A 69 -14.53 -2.52 16.61
N VAL A 70 -14.80 -2.59 15.31
CA VAL A 70 -14.46 -1.51 14.36
C VAL A 70 -15.60 -1.35 13.34
N ILE A 71 -15.70 -0.13 12.81
CA ILE A 71 -16.67 0.25 11.78
C ILE A 71 -15.90 0.73 10.55
N ALA A 72 -16.22 0.17 9.38
CA ALA A 72 -15.74 0.69 8.10
C ALA A 72 -16.56 1.92 7.71
N ASP A 73 -15.91 3.07 7.67
CA ASP A 73 -16.49 4.34 7.30
C ASP A 73 -15.49 5.19 6.52
N ASP A 74 -15.96 5.84 5.46
CA ASP A 74 -15.15 6.73 4.60
C ASP A 74 -13.83 6.11 4.11
N GLY A 75 -13.82 4.79 3.85
CA GLY A 75 -12.66 4.07 3.28
C GLY A 75 -11.57 3.69 4.30
N VAL A 76 -11.83 3.84 5.58
CA VAL A 76 -10.98 3.41 6.70
C VAL A 76 -11.78 2.62 7.72
N ALA A 77 -11.11 1.83 8.55
CA ALA A 77 -11.71 1.30 9.76
C ALA A 77 -11.52 2.30 10.91
N LYS A 78 -12.54 2.50 11.72
CA LYS A 78 -12.55 3.41 12.88
C LYS A 78 -13.01 2.66 14.12
N LEU A 79 -12.62 3.15 15.29
CA LEU A 79 -13.25 2.72 16.53
C LEU A 79 -14.73 3.11 16.54
N PRO A 80 -15.60 2.41 17.29
CA PRO A 80 -17.04 2.70 17.30
C PRO A 80 -17.41 4.12 17.75
N ASP A 81 -16.57 4.74 18.56
CA ASP A 81 -16.72 6.13 19.03
C ASP A 81 -16.15 7.16 18.03
N MET A 82 -15.66 6.71 16.86
CA MET A 82 -15.04 7.52 15.82
C MET A 82 -13.80 8.31 16.26
N SER A 83 -13.21 8.00 17.39
CA SER A 83 -12.10 8.76 17.99
C SER A 83 -10.77 8.57 17.25
N SER A 84 -10.60 7.43 16.58
CA SER A 84 -9.37 7.12 15.85
C SER A 84 -9.56 6.11 14.73
N PHE A 85 -8.61 6.10 13.79
CA PHE A 85 -8.49 5.03 12.81
C PHE A 85 -8.03 3.73 13.49
N ALA A 86 -8.51 2.61 12.95
CA ALA A 86 -8.22 1.26 13.41
C ALA A 86 -7.78 0.37 12.24
N GLY A 87 -6.99 0.92 11.34
CA GLY A 87 -6.48 0.28 10.13
C GLY A 87 -7.19 0.74 8.87
N SER A 88 -6.68 0.30 7.73
CA SER A 88 -7.23 0.60 6.41
C SER A 88 -8.23 -0.48 5.97
N VAL A 89 -9.14 -0.11 5.09
CA VAL A 89 -9.97 -1.06 4.30
C VAL A 89 -9.62 -0.99 2.81
N ALA A 90 -8.56 -0.29 2.46
CA ALA A 90 -8.10 -0.16 1.09
C ALA A 90 -7.54 -1.48 0.56
N THR A 91 -7.80 -1.73 -0.71
CA THR A 91 -7.11 -2.76 -1.50
C THR A 91 -5.89 -2.14 -2.21
N MET A 92 -4.97 -2.97 -2.71
CA MET A 92 -3.75 -2.48 -3.34
C MET A 92 -4.01 -1.70 -4.64
N ASP A 93 -5.06 -2.05 -5.39
CA ASP A 93 -5.49 -1.30 -6.58
C ASP A 93 -6.02 0.10 -6.22
N ARG A 94 -6.65 0.27 -5.04
CA ARG A 94 -6.99 1.59 -4.52
C ARG A 94 -5.72 2.41 -4.23
N CYS A 95 -4.71 1.81 -3.58
CA CYS A 95 -3.45 2.51 -3.34
C CYS A 95 -2.79 2.95 -4.65
N LEU A 96 -2.82 2.11 -5.69
CA LEU A 96 -2.33 2.48 -7.02
C LEU A 96 -3.08 3.68 -7.59
N LYS A 97 -4.42 3.70 -7.50
CA LYS A 97 -5.24 4.84 -7.96
C LYS A 97 -4.88 6.11 -7.22
N VAL A 98 -4.82 6.06 -5.90
CA VAL A 98 -4.46 7.22 -5.07
C VAL A 98 -3.08 7.76 -5.45
N LEU A 99 -2.08 6.90 -5.55
CA LEU A 99 -0.72 7.31 -5.93
C LEU A 99 -0.70 7.99 -7.30
N CYS A 100 -1.30 7.37 -8.32
CA CYS A 100 -1.20 7.85 -9.69
C CYS A 100 -2.15 9.01 -9.99
N LEU A 101 -3.42 8.90 -9.62
CA LEU A 101 -4.45 9.85 -10.03
C LEU A 101 -4.59 11.03 -9.05
N ASP A 102 -4.57 10.75 -7.74
CA ASP A 102 -4.79 11.79 -6.74
C ASP A 102 -3.48 12.50 -6.38
N TYR A 103 -2.37 11.76 -6.27
CA TYR A 103 -1.08 12.28 -5.83
C TYR A 103 -0.13 12.63 -6.97
N GLY A 104 -0.41 12.18 -8.20
CA GLY A 104 0.35 12.48 -9.40
C GLY A 104 1.71 11.77 -9.45
N ILE A 105 1.84 10.64 -8.80
CA ILE A 105 3.03 9.79 -8.88
C ILE A 105 3.00 9.02 -10.21
N SER A 106 4.13 8.93 -10.90
CA SER A 106 4.19 8.16 -12.14
C SER A 106 3.85 6.69 -11.91
N LEU A 107 3.23 6.02 -12.89
CA LEU A 107 2.94 4.59 -12.81
C LEU A 107 4.21 3.76 -12.53
N THR A 108 5.33 4.15 -13.11
CA THR A 108 6.63 3.51 -12.89
C THR A 108 7.06 3.61 -11.42
N ASP A 109 7.01 4.82 -10.83
CA ASP A 109 7.38 5.03 -9.42
C ASP A 109 6.40 4.33 -8.47
N ALA A 110 5.10 4.42 -8.76
CA ALA A 110 4.08 3.70 -8.00
C ALA A 110 4.32 2.18 -8.04
N SER A 111 4.67 1.61 -9.20
CA SER A 111 5.02 0.20 -9.33
C SER A 111 6.25 -0.18 -8.50
N VAL A 112 7.28 0.67 -8.47
CA VAL A 112 8.45 0.44 -7.60
C VAL A 112 8.03 0.42 -6.13
N MET A 113 7.21 1.37 -5.69
CA MET A 113 6.76 1.47 -4.29
C MET A 113 5.82 0.33 -3.88
N LEU A 114 4.91 -0.09 -4.77
CA LEU A 114 3.90 -1.11 -4.50
C LEU A 114 4.40 -2.55 -4.69
N SER A 115 5.47 -2.75 -5.47
CA SER A 115 5.94 -4.08 -5.87
C SER A 115 7.44 -4.25 -5.73
N GLY A 116 8.25 -3.43 -6.39
CA GLY A 116 9.70 -3.59 -6.43
C GLY A 116 10.35 -3.45 -5.05
N THR A 117 10.01 -2.41 -4.30
CA THR A 117 10.53 -2.18 -2.94
C THR A 117 10.08 -3.27 -1.95
N PRO A 118 8.79 -3.64 -1.87
CA PRO A 118 8.35 -4.78 -1.05
C PRO A 118 9.05 -6.09 -1.41
N ALA A 119 9.18 -6.42 -2.70
CA ALA A 119 9.86 -7.64 -3.13
C ALA A 119 11.31 -7.68 -2.64
N ARG A 120 12.03 -6.55 -2.73
CA ARG A 120 13.41 -6.43 -2.24
C ARG A 120 13.48 -6.61 -0.71
N LEU A 121 12.58 -5.99 0.05
CA LEU A 121 12.53 -6.11 1.51
C LEU A 121 12.32 -7.57 1.95
N LEU A 122 11.46 -8.30 1.22
CA LEU A 122 11.18 -9.71 1.45
C LEU A 122 12.24 -10.66 0.85
N ARG A 123 13.33 -10.12 0.27
CA ARG A 123 14.39 -10.91 -0.42
C ARG A 123 13.87 -11.68 -1.63
N LEU A 124 12.79 -11.25 -2.24
CA LEU A 124 12.19 -11.82 -3.45
C LEU A 124 12.57 -11.05 -4.72
N GLY A 125 13.43 -10.05 -4.63
CA GLY A 125 13.78 -9.16 -5.74
C GLY A 125 14.51 -9.83 -6.92
N SER A 126 14.96 -11.09 -6.78
CA SER A 126 15.50 -11.90 -7.88
C SER A 126 14.41 -12.61 -8.70
N THR A 127 13.20 -12.76 -8.16
CA THR A 127 12.09 -13.49 -8.79
C THR A 127 10.84 -12.65 -9.00
N LYS A 128 10.63 -11.60 -8.19
CA LYS A 128 9.40 -10.79 -8.18
C LYS A 128 9.69 -9.29 -8.14
N GLY A 129 8.66 -8.49 -8.39
CA GLY A 129 8.66 -7.04 -8.19
C GLY A 129 8.98 -6.21 -9.44
N ARG A 130 9.30 -6.83 -10.57
CA ARG A 130 9.54 -6.16 -11.85
C ARG A 130 9.35 -7.13 -13.01
N ILE A 131 9.16 -6.60 -14.21
CA ILE A 131 9.10 -7.37 -15.45
C ILE A 131 10.51 -7.47 -16.01
N GLN A 132 11.10 -8.66 -15.97
CA GLN A 132 12.44 -8.96 -16.45
C GLN A 132 12.56 -10.44 -16.82
N ASN A 133 13.37 -10.77 -17.82
CA ASN A 133 13.62 -12.16 -18.20
C ASN A 133 14.18 -12.97 -17.01
N GLY A 134 13.61 -14.17 -16.81
CA GLY A 134 13.98 -15.08 -15.71
C GLY A 134 13.24 -14.82 -14.40
N MET A 135 12.36 -13.82 -14.35
CA MET A 135 11.49 -13.60 -13.18
C MET A 135 10.13 -14.27 -13.37
N ASP A 136 9.40 -14.43 -12.27
CA ASP A 136 8.04 -14.95 -12.28
C ASP A 136 7.16 -14.04 -13.13
N ALA A 137 6.33 -14.63 -13.98
CA ALA A 137 5.39 -13.90 -14.82
C ALA A 137 4.12 -13.56 -14.02
N ASP A 138 4.28 -12.72 -13.00
CA ASP A 138 3.20 -12.13 -12.20
C ASP A 138 2.99 -10.68 -12.65
N MET A 139 1.85 -10.40 -13.27
CA MET A 139 1.58 -9.09 -13.88
C MET A 139 0.14 -8.67 -13.65
N VAL A 140 -0.05 -7.37 -13.47
CA VAL A 140 -1.37 -6.74 -13.40
C VAL A 140 -1.49 -5.77 -14.57
N LEU A 141 -2.59 -5.91 -15.35
CA LEU A 141 -2.92 -4.97 -16.41
C LEU A 141 -3.89 -3.92 -15.85
N VAL A 142 -3.61 -2.68 -16.13
CA VAL A 142 -4.47 -1.56 -15.72
C VAL A 142 -4.79 -0.67 -16.91
N ASN A 143 -5.97 -0.05 -16.88
CA ASN A 143 -6.34 0.98 -17.84
C ASN A 143 -5.85 2.37 -17.40
N ARG A 144 -6.23 3.42 -18.16
CA ARG A 144 -5.81 4.81 -17.84
C ARG A 144 -6.39 5.34 -16.52
N GLU A 145 -7.50 4.80 -16.08
CA GLU A 145 -8.15 5.08 -14.80
C GLU A 145 -7.59 4.24 -13.65
N MET A 146 -6.45 3.56 -13.87
CA MET A 146 -5.79 2.64 -12.93
C MET A 146 -6.72 1.52 -12.42
N ALA A 147 -7.75 1.18 -13.20
CA ALA A 147 -8.59 0.03 -12.90
C ALA A 147 -7.93 -1.26 -13.42
N VAL A 148 -7.96 -2.31 -12.61
CA VAL A 148 -7.41 -3.63 -12.98
C VAL A 148 -8.30 -4.28 -14.05
N THR A 149 -7.73 -4.51 -15.23
CA THR A 149 -8.40 -5.12 -16.38
C THR A 149 -7.96 -6.56 -16.62
N GLY A 150 -6.84 -6.97 -16.04
CA GLY A 150 -6.36 -8.35 -16.18
C GLY A 150 -5.30 -8.65 -15.11
N VAL A 151 -5.18 -9.93 -14.77
CA VAL A 151 -4.17 -10.45 -13.84
C VAL A 151 -3.56 -11.71 -14.43
N ILE A 152 -2.23 -11.77 -14.44
CA ILE A 152 -1.44 -12.93 -14.80
C ILE A 152 -0.69 -13.39 -13.56
N SER A 153 -0.79 -14.65 -13.22
CA SER A 153 -0.06 -15.27 -12.11
C SER A 153 0.67 -16.51 -12.59
N ASN A 154 1.96 -16.57 -12.36
CA ASN A 154 2.85 -17.63 -12.88
C ASN A 154 2.64 -17.90 -14.38
N GLY A 155 2.51 -16.85 -15.18
CA GLY A 155 2.31 -16.93 -16.63
C GLY A 155 0.90 -17.34 -17.09
N LYS A 156 -0.06 -17.48 -16.17
CA LYS A 156 -1.46 -17.84 -16.50
C LYS A 156 -2.39 -16.68 -16.21
N ALA A 157 -3.27 -16.36 -17.17
CA ALA A 157 -4.33 -15.40 -16.95
C ALA A 157 -5.31 -15.94 -15.89
N VAL A 158 -5.59 -15.15 -14.85
CA VAL A 158 -6.53 -15.48 -13.76
C VAL A 158 -7.70 -14.51 -13.70
N LYS A 159 -7.62 -13.43 -14.45
CA LYS A 159 -8.68 -12.44 -14.67
C LYS A 159 -8.48 -11.77 -16.02
#